data_a91982a3d7a3417b6cf00b282a231b00
#
_entry.id   a91982a3d7a3417b6cf00b282a231b00
#
_cell.length_a   1.000
_cell.length_b   1.000
_cell.length_c   1.000
_cell.angle_alpha   90.00
_cell.angle_beta   90.00
_cell.angle_gamma   90.00
#
_symmetry.space_group_name_H-M   'P 1'
#
loop_
_entity.id
_entity.type
_entity.pdbx_description
1 polymer ?
#
loop_
_entity_poly.entity_id
_entity_poly.type
_entity_poly.pdbx_seq_one_letter_code
_entity_poly.pdbx_strand_id
1 'polypeptide(L)'
;MKHFTLLIIALLAISTPLAAQTSEDFDAKMREYKLVDIQTIEGGEDIIVELKYSTTDNFVGKDMYCELEKAYFAPDFARKVIRAQQILRQRNPQLTLLIYDAARPISVQRHMRRVVEGTKFQDFVADGTKGGRHNYGVAVDLTIATNQGEPLDMGAGFDDFTDAATVKGTSDTNDQANRNLKVYTEYVNGLVKRGLISRQAANNRLLLIEVMIEAQLYPYRREWWHYEELLPMSEVREKRRLLDF
;
A
#
# COMPACT_ATOMS: atom_id res chain seq x y z
N MET A 1 72.72 -14.16 -21.53
CA MET A 1 71.37 -14.62 -21.13
C MET A 1 70.84 -13.60 -20.12
N LYS A 2 69.90 -12.74 -20.53
CA LYS A 2 69.31 -11.71 -19.66
C LYS A 2 67.98 -12.27 -19.12
N HIS A 3 67.91 -12.43 -17.79
CA HIS A 3 66.66 -12.84 -17.12
C HIS A 3 65.76 -11.60 -16.95
N PHE A 4 64.60 -11.64 -17.58
CA PHE A 4 63.52 -10.69 -17.36
C PHE A 4 62.61 -11.22 -16.23
N THR A 5 62.66 -10.58 -15.09
CA THR A 5 61.77 -10.89 -13.97
C THR A 5 60.47 -10.11 -14.19
N LEU A 6 59.37 -10.85 -14.46
CA LEU A 6 58.02 -10.26 -14.63
C LEU A 6 57.43 -10.04 -13.24
N LEU A 7 57.25 -8.81 -12.85
CA LEU A 7 56.59 -8.44 -11.59
C LEU A 7 55.06 -8.42 -11.84
N ILE A 8 54.35 -9.46 -11.35
CA ILE A 8 52.90 -9.49 -11.38
C ILE A 8 52.35 -8.72 -10.20
N ILE A 9 51.88 -7.48 -10.43
CA ILE A 9 51.13 -6.71 -9.44
C ILE A 9 49.70 -7.25 -9.41
N ALA A 10 49.38 -8.05 -8.38
CA ALA A 10 47.99 -8.45 -8.12
C ALA A 10 47.23 -7.23 -7.55
N LEU A 11 46.35 -6.64 -8.37
CA LEU A 11 45.34 -5.70 -7.90
C LEU A 11 44.32 -6.48 -7.08
N LEU A 12 44.42 -6.43 -5.76
CA LEU A 12 43.33 -6.82 -4.88
C LEU A 12 42.19 -5.76 -5.06
N ALA A 13 41.18 -6.08 -5.82
CA ALA A 13 39.93 -5.34 -5.81
C ALA A 13 39.27 -5.56 -4.43
N ILE A 14 39.41 -4.58 -3.55
CA ILE A 14 38.66 -4.53 -2.29
C ILE A 14 37.21 -4.21 -2.71
N SER A 15 36.41 -5.25 -2.87
CA SER A 15 34.97 -5.11 -2.96
C SER A 15 34.47 -4.70 -1.57
N THR A 16 34.24 -3.41 -1.35
CA THR A 16 33.48 -2.94 -0.20
C THR A 16 32.11 -3.62 -0.29
N PRO A 17 31.65 -4.34 0.75
CA PRO A 17 30.29 -4.85 0.75
C PRO A 17 29.36 -3.66 0.62
N LEU A 18 28.44 -3.71 -0.34
CA LEU A 18 27.35 -2.74 -0.42
C LEU A 18 26.62 -2.84 0.92
N ALA A 19 26.62 -1.76 1.71
CA ALA A 19 25.92 -1.73 2.98
C ALA A 19 24.46 -2.14 2.74
N ALA A 20 23.95 -3.06 3.55
CA ALA A 20 22.54 -3.42 3.49
C ALA A 20 21.70 -2.17 3.82
N GLN A 21 20.65 -1.93 3.05
CA GLN A 21 19.72 -0.84 3.29
C GLN A 21 19.02 -1.05 4.64
N THR A 22 18.82 -0.01 5.43
CA THR A 22 18.21 -0.05 6.76
C THR A 22 16.86 0.67 6.78
N SER A 23 16.05 0.48 7.85
CA SER A 23 14.83 1.26 8.07
C SER A 23 15.10 2.77 8.19
N GLU A 24 16.25 3.17 8.75
CA GLU A 24 16.67 4.57 8.83
C GLU A 24 16.97 5.15 7.44
N ASP A 25 17.55 4.35 6.54
CA ASP A 25 17.77 4.76 5.15
C ASP A 25 16.44 4.98 4.41
N PHE A 26 15.45 4.09 4.60
CA PHE A 26 14.11 4.24 4.08
C PHE A 26 13.43 5.49 4.64
N ASP A 27 13.47 5.70 5.96
CA ASP A 27 12.94 6.87 6.64
C ASP A 27 13.54 8.18 6.09
N ALA A 28 14.88 8.24 5.97
CA ALA A 28 15.57 9.39 5.41
C ALA A 28 15.17 9.66 3.95
N LYS A 29 15.05 8.62 3.13
CA LYS A 29 14.62 8.74 1.75
C LYS A 29 13.17 9.22 1.63
N MET A 30 12.23 8.67 2.39
CA MET A 30 10.83 9.12 2.40
C MET A 30 10.74 10.62 2.69
N ARG A 31 11.53 11.13 3.66
CA ARG A 31 11.60 12.56 3.99
C ARG A 31 12.24 13.40 2.89
N GLU A 32 13.31 12.91 2.24
CA GLU A 32 13.93 13.56 1.07
C GLU A 32 12.89 13.79 -0.04
N TYR A 33 11.98 12.82 -0.24
CA TYR A 33 10.87 12.92 -1.17
C TYR A 33 9.69 13.76 -0.66
N LYS A 34 9.85 14.42 0.50
CA LYS A 34 8.86 15.28 1.15
C LYS A 34 7.55 14.57 1.51
N LEU A 35 7.64 13.28 1.74
CA LEU A 35 6.55 12.53 2.33
C LEU A 35 6.50 12.77 3.84
N VAL A 36 5.33 12.61 4.41
CA VAL A 36 5.07 12.78 5.84
C VAL A 36 4.67 11.47 6.47
N ASP A 37 5.21 11.17 7.62
CA ASP A 37 4.76 10.08 8.48
C ASP A 37 3.40 10.47 9.07
N ILE A 38 2.38 9.64 8.83
CA ILE A 38 1.01 9.96 9.18
C ILE A 38 0.80 10.15 10.67
N GLN A 39 1.51 9.41 11.50
CA GLN A 39 1.39 9.49 12.97
C GLN A 39 2.01 10.78 13.55
N THR A 40 2.77 11.55 12.76
CA THR A 40 3.33 12.85 13.18
C THR A 40 2.42 14.04 12.84
N ILE A 41 1.27 13.80 12.22
CA ILE A 41 0.33 14.83 11.82
C ILE A 41 -0.85 14.80 12.77
N GLU A 42 -1.32 15.98 13.20
CA GLU A 42 -2.49 16.14 14.06
C GLU A 42 -3.70 15.33 13.57
N GLY A 43 -4.21 14.45 14.43
CA GLY A 43 -5.31 13.52 14.16
C GLY A 43 -4.89 12.19 13.52
N GLY A 44 -3.59 11.97 13.28
CA GLY A 44 -3.04 10.71 12.79
C GLY A 44 -2.40 9.83 13.87
N GLU A 45 -2.24 10.36 15.09
CA GLU A 45 -1.52 9.72 16.20
C GLU A 45 -2.11 8.37 16.62
N ASP A 46 -3.44 8.25 16.52
CA ASP A 46 -4.18 7.04 16.87
C ASP A 46 -4.35 6.04 15.73
N ILE A 47 -3.87 6.35 14.53
CA ILE A 47 -3.87 5.40 13.42
C ILE A 47 -2.81 4.34 13.69
N ILE A 48 -3.22 3.07 13.64
CA ILE A 48 -2.28 1.96 13.84
C ILE A 48 -1.55 1.69 12.52
N VAL A 49 -0.23 1.46 12.60
CA VAL A 49 0.61 1.13 11.46
C VAL A 49 1.22 -0.25 11.68
N GLU A 50 0.96 -1.16 10.74
CA GLU A 50 1.52 -2.52 10.71
C GLU A 50 1.86 -2.85 9.25
N LEU A 51 2.97 -2.29 8.76
CA LEU A 51 3.36 -2.47 7.38
C LEU A 51 3.68 -3.95 7.09
N LYS A 52 2.81 -4.61 6.33
CA LYS A 52 2.94 -6.05 6.03
C LYS A 52 4.23 -6.37 5.27
N TYR A 53 4.70 -5.46 4.45
CA TYR A 53 5.94 -5.60 3.70
C TYR A 53 7.21 -5.25 4.51
N SER A 54 7.07 -4.83 5.77
CA SER A 54 8.16 -4.72 6.76
C SER A 54 8.35 -6.00 7.58
N THR A 55 7.67 -7.06 7.21
CA THR A 55 7.76 -8.39 7.83
C THR A 55 7.82 -9.47 6.77
N THR A 56 7.87 -10.74 7.16
CA THR A 56 7.75 -11.88 6.24
C THR A 56 6.30 -12.33 6.03
N ASP A 57 5.32 -11.75 6.74
CA ASP A 57 3.89 -12.03 6.63
C ASP A 57 3.25 -11.25 5.48
N ASN A 58 3.67 -11.59 4.24
CA ASN A 58 3.17 -11.04 3.00
C ASN A 58 3.35 -12.04 1.86
N PHE A 59 2.75 -11.79 0.69
CA PHE A 59 2.81 -12.74 -0.44
C PHE A 59 4.23 -12.95 -1.03
N VAL A 60 5.16 -12.03 -0.75
CA VAL A 60 6.57 -12.15 -1.17
C VAL A 60 7.35 -13.08 -0.22
N GLY A 61 6.91 -13.21 1.04
CA GLY A 61 7.56 -13.99 2.09
C GLY A 61 8.88 -13.38 2.59
N LYS A 62 9.06 -12.06 2.41
CA LYS A 62 10.28 -11.33 2.80
C LYS A 62 9.95 -9.95 3.32
N ASP A 63 10.77 -9.48 4.26
CA ASP A 63 10.82 -8.07 4.60
C ASP A 63 11.40 -7.27 3.41
N MET A 64 10.61 -6.30 2.94
CA MET A 64 10.89 -5.46 1.78
C MET A 64 11.26 -4.03 2.16
N TYR A 65 11.04 -3.64 3.42
CA TYR A 65 11.19 -2.29 3.94
C TYR A 65 12.22 -2.17 5.06
N CYS A 66 12.98 -3.27 5.34
CA CYS A 66 13.99 -3.30 6.38
C CYS A 66 13.43 -2.88 7.75
N GLU A 67 12.33 -3.49 8.16
CA GLU A 67 11.66 -3.24 9.45
C GLU A 67 11.17 -1.78 9.64
N LEU A 68 10.84 -1.08 8.54
CA LEU A 68 10.23 0.25 8.62
C LEU A 68 8.86 0.16 9.30
N GLU A 69 8.64 0.95 10.35
CA GLU A 69 7.39 0.98 11.14
C GLU A 69 6.52 2.20 10.86
N LYS A 70 6.91 3.07 9.92
CA LYS A 70 6.25 4.35 9.63
C LYS A 70 5.53 4.34 8.29
N ALA A 71 4.30 4.83 8.27
CA ALA A 71 3.49 4.96 7.07
C ALA A 71 3.63 6.36 6.47
N TYR A 72 4.30 6.45 5.32
CA TYR A 72 4.58 7.69 4.62
C TYR A 72 3.59 7.97 3.48
N PHE A 73 3.17 9.23 3.36
CA PHE A 73 2.27 9.70 2.30
C PHE A 73 2.65 11.09 1.80
N ALA A 74 2.18 11.44 0.61
CA ALA A 74 2.12 12.83 0.18
C ALA A 74 1.26 13.64 1.18
N PRO A 75 1.64 14.88 1.56
CA PRO A 75 0.99 15.60 2.67
C PRO A 75 -0.51 15.83 2.51
N ASP A 76 -0.98 16.05 1.28
CA ASP A 76 -2.41 16.23 1.00
C ASP A 76 -3.20 14.91 1.01
N PHE A 77 -2.57 13.81 0.59
CA PHE A 77 -3.15 12.47 0.70
C PHE A 77 -3.24 12.03 2.16
N ALA A 78 -2.19 12.26 2.97
CA ALA A 78 -2.20 11.99 4.41
C ALA A 78 -3.39 12.66 5.11
N ARG A 79 -3.69 13.93 4.79
CA ARG A 79 -4.85 14.64 5.35
C ARG A 79 -6.19 13.96 5.04
N LYS A 80 -6.33 13.32 3.88
CA LYS A 80 -7.55 12.54 3.55
C LYS A 80 -7.64 11.26 4.35
N VAL A 81 -6.53 10.56 4.57
CA VAL A 81 -6.50 9.37 5.44
C VAL A 81 -6.86 9.76 6.88
N ILE A 82 -6.32 10.88 7.39
CA ILE A 82 -6.69 11.43 8.71
C ILE A 82 -8.18 11.80 8.75
N ARG A 83 -8.71 12.39 7.68
CA ARG A 83 -10.15 12.69 7.60
C ARG A 83 -10.98 11.41 7.67
N ALA A 84 -10.56 10.31 7.03
CA ALA A 84 -11.21 9.00 7.15
C ALA A 84 -11.19 8.48 8.59
N GLN A 85 -10.05 8.60 9.29
CA GLN A 85 -9.94 8.27 10.72
C GLN A 85 -10.94 9.06 11.57
N GLN A 86 -11.04 10.36 11.36
CA GLN A 86 -11.98 11.21 12.09
C GLN A 86 -13.45 10.80 11.85
N ILE A 87 -13.81 10.50 10.59
CA ILE A 87 -15.16 10.02 10.23
C ILE A 87 -15.44 8.68 10.90
N LEU A 88 -14.48 7.74 10.89
CA LEU A 88 -14.61 6.45 11.54
C LEU A 88 -14.84 6.62 13.05
N ARG A 89 -14.04 7.45 13.71
CA ARG A 89 -14.15 7.75 15.15
C ARG A 89 -15.49 8.38 15.52
N GLN A 90 -16.03 9.25 14.67
CA GLN A 90 -17.37 9.84 14.88
C GLN A 90 -18.48 8.79 14.80
N ARG A 91 -18.34 7.77 13.95
CA ARG A 91 -19.31 6.68 13.81
C ARG A 91 -19.17 5.63 14.93
N ASN A 92 -17.95 5.31 15.28
CA ASN A 92 -17.63 4.37 16.35
C ASN A 92 -16.26 4.67 16.99
N PRO A 93 -16.22 5.26 18.20
CA PRO A 93 -14.98 5.63 18.89
C PRO A 93 -14.14 4.43 19.36
N GLN A 94 -14.67 3.19 19.28
CA GLN A 94 -13.92 1.97 19.61
C GLN A 94 -13.13 1.42 18.43
N LEU A 95 -13.24 2.04 17.24
CA LEU A 95 -12.58 1.59 16.01
C LEU A 95 -11.53 2.60 15.57
N THR A 96 -10.49 2.10 14.93
CA THR A 96 -9.41 2.88 14.32
C THR A 96 -9.04 2.31 12.96
N LEU A 97 -8.37 3.10 12.11
CA LEU A 97 -7.74 2.59 10.91
C LEU A 97 -6.45 1.86 11.27
N LEU A 98 -6.16 0.78 10.55
CA LEU A 98 -4.93 0.00 10.63
C LEU A 98 -4.32 -0.06 9.23
N ILE A 99 -3.15 0.53 9.04
CA ILE A 99 -2.46 0.64 7.75
C ILE A 99 -1.55 -0.57 7.53
N TYR A 100 -1.70 -1.22 6.36
CA TYR A 100 -0.91 -2.37 5.91
C TYR A 100 0.17 -1.99 4.90
N ASP A 101 -0.04 -0.96 4.07
CA ASP A 101 0.96 -0.40 3.17
C ASP A 101 0.68 1.06 2.83
N ALA A 102 1.75 1.79 2.49
CA ALA A 102 1.73 3.24 2.25
C ALA A 102 2.57 3.61 1.02
N ALA A 103 3.42 4.61 1.12
CA ALA A 103 4.38 4.94 0.08
C ALA A 103 5.38 3.79 -0.12
N ARG A 104 5.48 3.29 -1.36
CA ARG A 104 6.30 2.13 -1.75
C ARG A 104 7.37 2.57 -2.73
N PRO A 105 8.67 2.41 -2.43
CA PRO A 105 9.73 2.65 -3.39
C PRO A 105 9.58 1.79 -4.65
N ILE A 106 10.02 2.30 -5.79
CA ILE A 106 9.91 1.57 -7.06
C ILE A 106 10.81 0.33 -7.09
N SER A 107 11.90 0.32 -6.34
CA SER A 107 12.77 -0.85 -6.16
C SER A 107 12.01 -2.03 -5.55
N VAL A 108 11.20 -1.75 -4.52
CA VAL A 108 10.31 -2.72 -3.87
C VAL A 108 9.26 -3.22 -4.85
N GLN A 109 8.58 -2.32 -5.58
CA GLN A 109 7.60 -2.68 -6.60
C GLN A 109 8.19 -3.61 -7.68
N ARG A 110 9.40 -3.31 -8.14
CA ARG A 110 10.13 -4.16 -9.11
C ARG A 110 10.45 -5.54 -8.54
N HIS A 111 10.79 -5.62 -7.25
CA HIS A 111 11.03 -6.91 -6.60
C HIS A 111 9.73 -7.72 -6.51
N MET A 112 8.64 -7.13 -6.02
CA MET A 112 7.32 -7.78 -5.98
C MET A 112 6.91 -8.31 -7.35
N ARG A 113 7.08 -7.51 -8.42
CA ARG A 113 6.77 -7.91 -9.79
C ARG A 113 7.55 -9.15 -10.22
N ARG A 114 8.86 -9.20 -9.93
CA ARG A 114 9.69 -10.38 -10.25
C ARG A 114 9.24 -11.65 -9.55
N VAL A 115 8.75 -11.54 -8.30
CA VAL A 115 8.27 -12.70 -7.54
C VAL A 115 7.03 -13.33 -8.19
N VAL A 116 6.15 -12.51 -8.76
CA VAL A 116 4.90 -13.00 -9.38
C VAL A 116 5.00 -13.18 -10.90
N GLU A 117 6.14 -12.89 -11.50
CA GLU A 117 6.35 -13.01 -12.95
C GLU A 117 6.07 -14.44 -13.43
N GLY A 118 5.27 -14.57 -14.49
CA GLY A 118 4.84 -15.87 -15.04
C GLY A 118 3.79 -16.61 -14.21
N THR A 119 3.35 -16.08 -13.08
CA THR A 119 2.26 -16.64 -12.27
C THR A 119 0.91 -16.01 -12.60
N LYS A 120 -0.19 -16.64 -12.16
CA LYS A 120 -1.55 -16.06 -12.24
C LYS A 120 -1.71 -14.75 -11.45
N PHE A 121 -0.77 -14.42 -10.57
CA PHE A 121 -0.79 -13.21 -9.74
C PHE A 121 -0.10 -12.01 -10.40
N GLN A 122 0.54 -12.21 -11.54
CA GLN A 122 1.30 -11.18 -12.23
C GLN A 122 0.47 -9.90 -12.49
N ASP A 123 -0.82 -10.05 -12.82
CA ASP A 123 -1.71 -8.93 -13.16
C ASP A 123 -2.22 -8.14 -11.93
N PHE A 124 -1.94 -8.62 -10.71
CA PHE A 124 -2.26 -7.90 -9.48
C PHE A 124 -1.12 -6.97 -9.03
N VAL A 125 0.09 -7.18 -9.52
CA VAL A 125 1.25 -6.38 -9.17
C VAL A 125 1.61 -5.45 -10.33
N ALA A 126 1.53 -4.15 -10.10
CA ALA A 126 1.85 -3.15 -11.14
C ALA A 126 3.27 -3.34 -11.69
N ASP A 127 3.42 -3.06 -12.99
CA ASP A 127 4.72 -3.01 -13.64
C ASP A 127 5.62 -1.93 -13.00
N GLY A 128 6.79 -2.32 -12.55
CA GLY A 128 7.78 -1.44 -11.91
C GLY A 128 8.49 -0.46 -12.86
N THR A 129 8.07 -0.28 -14.13
CA THR A 129 8.65 0.70 -15.06
C THR A 129 8.20 2.13 -14.74
N LYS A 130 6.89 2.34 -14.64
CA LYS A 130 6.28 3.65 -14.40
C LYS A 130 5.69 3.80 -13.01
N GLY A 131 5.63 2.72 -12.25
CA GLY A 131 5.03 2.66 -10.93
C GLY A 131 3.51 2.81 -10.90
N GLY A 132 2.90 2.34 -9.80
CA GLY A 132 1.51 2.57 -9.40
C GLY A 132 1.42 3.72 -8.40
N ARG A 133 0.24 3.93 -7.81
CA ARG A 133 -0.03 5.07 -6.91
C ARG A 133 0.76 5.04 -5.61
N HIS A 134 1.03 3.86 -5.03
CA HIS A 134 1.93 3.72 -3.87
C HIS A 134 3.32 4.29 -4.15
N ASN A 135 3.82 4.16 -5.39
CA ASN A 135 5.14 4.66 -5.78
C ASN A 135 5.21 6.20 -5.92
N TYR A 136 4.09 6.88 -5.66
CA TYR A 136 3.98 8.35 -5.60
C TYR A 136 3.44 8.84 -4.24
N GLY A 137 3.25 7.93 -3.26
CA GLY A 137 2.72 8.23 -1.94
C GLY A 137 1.25 8.66 -1.92
N VAL A 138 0.44 8.19 -2.88
CA VAL A 138 -0.98 8.55 -3.06
C VAL A 138 -1.90 7.34 -3.18
N ALA A 139 -1.55 6.27 -2.48
CA ALA A 139 -2.41 5.14 -2.20
C ALA A 139 -2.15 4.63 -0.79
N VAL A 140 -3.12 3.94 -0.21
CA VAL A 140 -3.03 3.30 1.09
C VAL A 140 -3.72 1.95 1.04
N ASP A 141 -3.07 0.95 1.63
CA ASP A 141 -3.67 -0.33 1.95
C ASP A 141 -3.97 -0.37 3.45
N LEU A 142 -5.23 -0.59 3.82
CA LEU A 142 -5.66 -0.49 5.20
C LEU A 142 -6.91 -1.32 5.50
N THR A 143 -7.19 -1.46 6.80
CA THR A 143 -8.42 -2.03 7.32
C THR A 143 -8.97 -1.19 8.49
N ILE A 144 -10.09 -1.62 9.05
CA ILE A 144 -10.59 -1.15 10.34
C ILE A 144 -10.16 -2.16 11.40
N ALA A 145 -9.68 -1.66 12.53
CA ALA A 145 -9.35 -2.45 13.72
C ALA A 145 -10.02 -1.89 14.98
N THR A 146 -10.04 -2.67 16.05
CA THR A 146 -10.34 -2.16 17.38
C THR A 146 -9.20 -1.26 17.86
N ASN A 147 -9.43 -0.50 18.95
CA ASN A 147 -8.36 0.30 19.59
C ASN A 147 -7.20 -0.54 20.15
N GLN A 148 -7.38 -1.86 20.25
CA GLN A 148 -6.35 -2.81 20.66
C GLN A 148 -5.56 -3.40 19.47
N GLY A 149 -5.87 -2.97 18.24
CA GLY A 149 -5.20 -3.42 17.02
C GLY A 149 -5.79 -4.68 16.39
N GLU A 150 -6.89 -5.24 16.93
CA GLU A 150 -7.52 -6.43 16.34
C GLU A 150 -8.30 -6.05 15.08
N PRO A 151 -7.89 -6.53 13.88
CA PRO A 151 -8.56 -6.18 12.62
C PRO A 151 -9.97 -6.79 12.57
N LEU A 152 -10.92 -6.06 12.00
CA LEU A 152 -12.25 -6.59 11.71
C LEU A 152 -12.18 -7.60 10.57
N ASP A 153 -13.02 -8.66 10.67
CA ASP A 153 -13.17 -9.63 9.58
C ASP A 153 -13.68 -8.94 8.30
N MET A 154 -12.89 -8.97 7.24
CA MET A 154 -13.25 -8.45 5.92
C MET A 154 -13.61 -9.55 4.91
N GLY A 155 -13.63 -10.84 5.35
CA GLY A 155 -14.03 -11.99 4.55
C GLY A 155 -12.98 -12.50 3.56
N ALA A 156 -11.85 -11.82 3.44
CA ALA A 156 -10.65 -12.25 2.73
C ALA A 156 -9.45 -11.54 3.37
N GLY A 157 -8.30 -12.17 3.40
CA GLY A 157 -7.05 -11.60 3.93
C GLY A 157 -6.52 -10.45 3.08
N PHE A 158 -5.54 -9.75 3.61
CA PHE A 158 -4.67 -8.86 2.82
C PHE A 158 -3.89 -9.69 1.79
N ASP A 159 -3.71 -9.19 0.58
CA ASP A 159 -3.07 -9.90 -0.53
C ASP A 159 -3.78 -11.23 -0.95
N ASP A 160 -5.04 -11.41 -0.55
CA ASP A 160 -5.88 -12.47 -1.09
C ASP A 160 -6.38 -12.07 -2.50
N PHE A 161 -5.73 -12.59 -3.52
CA PHE A 161 -6.04 -12.27 -4.92
C PHE A 161 -7.18 -13.13 -5.51
N THR A 162 -8.15 -13.52 -4.65
CA THR A 162 -9.35 -14.25 -5.06
C THR A 162 -10.54 -13.33 -5.34
N ASP A 163 -11.61 -13.90 -5.86
CA ASP A 163 -12.88 -13.19 -6.05
C ASP A 163 -13.43 -12.64 -4.73
N ALA A 164 -13.13 -13.29 -3.60
CA ALA A 164 -13.55 -12.85 -2.29
C ALA A 164 -12.97 -11.48 -1.92
N ALA A 165 -11.80 -11.10 -2.42
CA ALA A 165 -11.15 -9.81 -2.14
C ALA A 165 -11.74 -8.64 -2.93
N THR A 166 -12.48 -8.90 -3.99
CA THR A 166 -12.96 -7.85 -4.91
C THR A 166 -14.05 -6.96 -4.30
N VAL A 167 -14.10 -5.71 -4.70
CA VAL A 167 -15.16 -4.75 -4.32
C VAL A 167 -15.90 -4.19 -5.52
N LYS A 168 -15.52 -4.53 -6.72
CA LYS A 168 -15.97 -4.03 -8.00
C LYS A 168 -16.21 -2.51 -8.03
N GLY A 169 -15.81 -1.91 -8.94
CA GLY A 169 -16.08 -0.62 -9.52
C GLY A 169 -15.81 -0.79 -10.99
N THR A 170 -15.82 0.25 -11.75
CA THR A 170 -15.37 0.23 -13.13
C THR A 170 -13.83 0.23 -13.15
N SER A 171 -13.24 -0.03 -14.31
CA SER A 171 -11.79 0.10 -14.52
C SER A 171 -11.37 1.56 -14.75
N ASP A 172 -12.31 2.47 -14.97
CA ASP A 172 -12.05 3.89 -15.17
C ASP A 172 -12.11 4.62 -13.82
N THR A 173 -10.96 5.13 -13.38
CA THR A 173 -10.82 5.88 -12.12
C THR A 173 -11.57 7.20 -12.10
N ASN A 174 -11.98 7.73 -13.26
CA ASN A 174 -12.76 8.95 -13.38
C ASN A 174 -14.27 8.72 -13.47
N ASP A 175 -14.70 7.45 -13.48
CA ASP A 175 -16.11 7.12 -13.60
C ASP A 175 -16.91 7.58 -12.36
N GLN A 176 -18.02 8.27 -12.62
CA GLN A 176 -18.95 8.67 -11.56
C GLN A 176 -19.52 7.48 -10.77
N ALA A 177 -19.57 6.28 -11.37
CA ALA A 177 -19.96 5.07 -10.69
C ALA A 177 -19.02 4.73 -9.52
N ASN A 178 -17.72 5.02 -9.63
CA ASN A 178 -16.76 4.80 -8.55
C ASN A 178 -16.99 5.72 -7.34
N ARG A 179 -17.76 6.79 -7.48
CA ARG A 179 -18.19 7.66 -6.38
C ARG A 179 -19.51 7.24 -5.76
N ASN A 180 -20.19 6.26 -6.35
CA ASN A 180 -21.53 5.86 -5.95
C ASN A 180 -21.48 4.63 -5.01
N LEU A 181 -21.68 4.87 -3.73
CA LEU A 181 -21.72 3.84 -2.69
C LEU A 181 -22.68 2.67 -3.04
N LYS A 182 -23.79 2.95 -3.74
CA LYS A 182 -24.75 1.92 -4.14
C LYS A 182 -24.11 0.81 -4.99
N VAL A 183 -23.20 1.17 -5.89
CA VAL A 183 -22.48 0.19 -6.75
C VAL A 183 -21.70 -0.80 -5.90
N TYR A 184 -20.97 -0.31 -4.90
CA TYR A 184 -20.21 -1.16 -3.97
C TYR A 184 -21.15 -2.00 -3.09
N THR A 185 -22.20 -1.38 -2.58
CA THR A 185 -23.20 -2.07 -1.74
C THR A 185 -23.84 -3.25 -2.47
N GLU A 186 -24.26 -3.06 -3.71
CA GLU A 186 -24.85 -4.12 -4.54
C GLU A 186 -23.84 -5.25 -4.78
N TYR A 187 -22.60 -4.91 -5.11
CA TYR A 187 -21.57 -5.90 -5.38
C TYR A 187 -21.17 -6.69 -4.14
N VAL A 188 -20.89 -6.01 -3.02
CA VAL A 188 -20.51 -6.66 -1.74
C VAL A 188 -21.63 -7.56 -1.23
N ASN A 189 -22.91 -7.14 -1.34
CA ASN A 189 -24.05 -8.00 -1.05
C ASN A 189 -24.14 -9.20 -2.01
N GLY A 190 -23.70 -9.05 -3.26
CA GLY A 190 -23.55 -10.13 -4.23
C GLY A 190 -22.53 -11.17 -3.81
N LEU A 191 -21.41 -10.76 -3.16
CA LEU A 191 -20.42 -11.70 -2.59
C LEU A 191 -21.05 -12.58 -1.50
N VAL A 192 -21.87 -11.99 -0.62
CA VAL A 192 -22.61 -12.75 0.41
C VAL A 192 -23.56 -13.74 -0.21
N LYS A 193 -24.35 -13.33 -1.24
CA LYS A 193 -25.28 -14.22 -1.93
C LYS A 193 -24.59 -15.41 -2.60
N ARG A 194 -23.34 -15.22 -3.04
CA ARG A 194 -22.49 -16.28 -3.61
C ARG A 194 -21.77 -17.13 -2.56
N GLY A 195 -21.92 -16.81 -1.27
CA GLY A 195 -21.23 -17.52 -0.17
C GLY A 195 -19.73 -17.27 -0.11
N LEU A 196 -19.23 -16.20 -0.74
CA LEU A 196 -17.79 -15.87 -0.77
C LEU A 196 -17.32 -15.15 0.49
N ILE A 197 -18.19 -14.37 1.13
CA ILE A 197 -17.92 -13.70 2.40
C ILE A 197 -19.11 -13.79 3.34
N SER A 198 -18.89 -13.63 4.64
CA SER A 198 -19.94 -13.56 5.64
C SER A 198 -20.76 -12.26 5.55
N ARG A 199 -21.94 -12.23 6.12
CA ARG A 199 -22.73 -10.99 6.28
C ARG A 199 -21.97 -9.97 7.14
N GLN A 200 -21.30 -10.42 8.19
CA GLN A 200 -20.52 -9.55 9.05
C GLN A 200 -19.36 -8.91 8.30
N ALA A 201 -18.60 -9.69 7.54
CA ALA A 201 -17.52 -9.19 6.69
C ALA A 201 -18.02 -8.18 5.66
N ALA A 202 -19.19 -8.43 5.06
CA ALA A 202 -19.83 -7.47 4.14
C ALA A 202 -20.14 -6.13 4.84
N ASN A 203 -20.70 -6.17 6.05
CA ASN A 203 -20.99 -4.95 6.82
C ASN A 203 -19.71 -4.18 7.17
N ASN A 204 -18.64 -4.87 7.57
CA ASN A 204 -17.35 -4.27 7.89
C ASN A 204 -16.72 -3.60 6.65
N ARG A 205 -16.76 -4.28 5.48
CA ARG A 205 -16.31 -3.68 4.20
C ARG A 205 -17.10 -2.44 3.82
N LEU A 206 -18.42 -2.49 3.94
CA LEU A 206 -19.25 -1.34 3.59
C LEU A 206 -18.99 -0.16 4.51
N LEU A 207 -18.77 -0.39 5.80
CA LEU A 207 -18.35 0.65 6.73
C LEU A 207 -17.03 1.29 6.28
N LEU A 208 -16.02 0.47 5.92
CA LEU A 208 -14.73 0.97 5.44
C LEU A 208 -14.90 1.79 4.14
N ILE A 209 -15.63 1.24 3.16
CA ILE A 209 -15.89 1.92 1.87
C ILE A 209 -16.60 3.26 2.09
N GLU A 210 -17.62 3.31 2.94
CA GLU A 210 -18.36 4.53 3.25
C GLU A 210 -17.45 5.61 3.85
N VAL A 211 -16.66 5.24 4.87
CA VAL A 211 -15.72 6.13 5.56
C VAL A 211 -14.70 6.70 4.56
N MET A 212 -14.14 5.84 3.73
CA MET A 212 -13.12 6.25 2.75
C MET A 212 -13.70 7.13 1.64
N ILE A 213 -14.86 6.81 1.10
CA ILE A 213 -15.53 7.66 0.08
C ILE A 213 -15.88 9.04 0.64
N GLU A 214 -16.36 9.13 1.88
CA GLU A 214 -16.64 10.40 2.54
C GLU A 214 -15.37 11.25 2.73
N ALA A 215 -14.21 10.59 2.89
CA ALA A 215 -12.89 11.23 2.91
C ALA A 215 -12.29 11.48 1.50
N GLN A 216 -13.06 11.22 0.42
CA GLN A 216 -12.62 11.34 -0.98
C GLN A 216 -11.49 10.38 -1.37
N LEU A 217 -11.48 9.19 -0.77
CA LEU A 217 -10.64 8.06 -1.13
C LEU A 217 -11.54 6.91 -1.61
N TYR A 218 -11.15 6.26 -2.70
CA TYR A 218 -12.01 5.32 -3.40
C TYR A 218 -11.33 3.98 -3.53
N PRO A 219 -12.07 2.85 -3.35
CA PRO A 219 -11.48 1.53 -3.37
C PRO A 219 -11.09 1.13 -4.79
N TYR A 220 -9.96 0.44 -4.91
CA TYR A 220 -9.60 -0.25 -6.14
C TYR A 220 -10.47 -1.51 -6.30
N ARG A 221 -10.97 -1.75 -7.50
CA ARG A 221 -12.00 -2.78 -7.77
C ARG A 221 -11.66 -4.22 -7.37
N ARG A 222 -10.37 -4.56 -7.33
CA ARG A 222 -9.89 -5.93 -7.08
C ARG A 222 -9.46 -6.18 -5.64
N GLU A 223 -9.34 -5.15 -4.83
CA GLU A 223 -8.66 -5.17 -3.53
C GLU A 223 -9.47 -4.36 -2.52
N TRP A 224 -10.09 -5.02 -1.55
CA TRP A 224 -10.93 -4.37 -0.55
C TRP A 224 -10.14 -3.45 0.39
N TRP A 225 -8.84 -3.66 0.49
CA TRP A 225 -7.92 -2.89 1.35
C TRP A 225 -7.35 -1.65 0.68
N HIS A 226 -7.30 -1.58 -0.68
CA HIS A 226 -6.62 -0.53 -1.43
C HIS A 226 -7.53 0.67 -1.73
N TYR A 227 -7.06 1.86 -1.30
CA TYR A 227 -7.76 3.12 -1.52
C TYR A 227 -6.87 4.18 -2.13
N GLU A 228 -7.45 4.98 -3.04
CA GLU A 228 -6.74 5.98 -3.82
C GLU A 228 -7.65 7.16 -4.20
N GLU A 229 -7.08 8.25 -4.70
CA GLU A 229 -7.84 9.35 -5.30
C GLU A 229 -8.30 8.99 -6.72
N LEU A 230 -9.48 9.49 -7.15
CA LEU A 230 -9.93 9.36 -8.53
C LEU A 230 -9.25 10.42 -9.42
N LEU A 231 -7.95 10.28 -9.60
CA LEU A 231 -7.13 11.08 -10.50
C LEU A 231 -6.52 10.18 -11.59
N PRO A 232 -6.44 10.62 -12.85
CA PRO A 232 -5.68 9.90 -13.87
C PRO A 232 -4.22 9.74 -13.46
N MET A 233 -3.60 8.59 -13.77
CA MET A 233 -2.16 8.39 -13.48
C MET A 233 -1.24 9.38 -14.22
N SER A 234 -1.67 9.94 -15.34
CA SER A 234 -0.96 11.04 -16.02
C SER A 234 -0.83 12.26 -15.10
N GLU A 235 -1.92 12.63 -14.43
CA GLU A 235 -1.95 13.77 -13.51
C GLU A 235 -1.14 13.49 -12.23
N VAL A 236 -1.21 12.25 -11.71
CA VAL A 236 -0.37 11.84 -10.57
C VAL A 236 1.12 11.99 -10.92
N ARG A 237 1.54 11.52 -12.10
CA ARG A 237 2.92 11.60 -12.56
C ARG A 237 3.40 13.03 -12.84
N GLU A 238 2.50 13.91 -13.25
CA GLU A 238 2.80 15.33 -13.44
C GLU A 238 3.01 16.06 -12.10
N LYS A 239 2.18 15.75 -11.11
CA LYS A 239 2.16 16.45 -9.82
C LYS A 239 3.10 15.87 -8.76
N ARG A 240 3.56 14.62 -8.92
CA ARG A 240 4.30 13.87 -7.90
C ARG A 240 5.59 13.29 -8.46
N ARG A 241 6.59 13.27 -7.59
CA ARG A 241 7.86 12.60 -7.88
C ARG A 241 7.73 11.10 -7.64
N LEU A 242 8.16 10.27 -8.59
CA LEU A 242 8.30 8.84 -8.40
C LEU A 242 9.32 8.55 -7.28
N LEU A 243 9.00 7.65 -6.37
CA LEU A 243 9.89 7.20 -5.31
C LEU A 243 10.95 6.25 -5.89
N ASP A 244 11.92 6.85 -6.60
CA ASP A 244 12.95 6.14 -7.35
C ASP A 244 14.18 5.87 -6.47
N PHE A 245 14.03 4.93 -5.54
CA PHE A 245 15.09 4.42 -4.68
C PHE A 245 14.80 2.98 -4.25
#